data_bcd4405725f6260974688492c2e77d78
#
_entry.id   bcd4405725f6260974688492c2e77d78
#
_cell.length_a   1.000
_cell.length_b   1.000
_cell.length_c   1.000
_cell.angle_alpha   90.00
_cell.angle_beta   90.00
_cell.angle_gamma   90.00
#
_symmetry.space_group_name_H-M   'P 1'
#
loop_
_entity.id
_entity.type
_entity.pdbx_description
1 polymer ?
#
loop_
_entity_poly.entity_id
_entity_poly.type
_entity_poly.pdbx_seq_one_letter_code
_entity_poly.pdbx_strand_id
1 'polypeptide(L)'
;MDAFADKLGRVGAWCGQNKYLNAIKNAFQNFMPATISGAVGVLWTNVLVNDSTGLGALWSPIMVLKVLNPIFTAMQYATISCITIGITMLLASEIAEANGETGAFPAVLGFILWMMVTPTSFSAKDLSASFIDKAGKSHGYTLGDFINVTGEAAKHKITADSFTYSGILNNYTAATGLFTGLIVAIVGMELYNMFRKNDALKIRMPEQVPPGVARAFEVLIPTCLTAIVVGAVGLVCQLATGSELNAFIFNVVQKPLQSLIGNNIFAVAILYVIISLFWCVGIHGNNMVSAVKEPIFRPLLYANTAAFTSGAAQKDIPYVMNLTMLQMFGEFGGSGVTIGLVIAILIFSKREDNRTIAGISVVPGLFNINETMTFGVPPVVTLVVGYLLVSSGFCPKVVLEVPWTMPPVFLGFLCTGGKLMGAVSQLIVIALSVVIYTPFLIAYEKYQAKQSEAE
;
A
#
# COMPACT_ATOMS: atom_id res chain seq x y z
N MET A 1 34.81 -8.99 -8.99
CA MET A 1 33.76 -8.17 -8.31
C MET A 1 33.26 -7.08 -9.24
N ASP A 2 34.11 -6.43 -10.00
CA ASP A 2 33.76 -5.31 -10.90
C ASP A 2 32.68 -5.63 -11.93
N ALA A 3 32.77 -6.79 -12.62
CA ALA A 3 31.77 -7.22 -13.59
C ALA A 3 30.38 -7.48 -13.00
N PHE A 4 30.29 -7.90 -11.73
CA PHE A 4 29.03 -8.06 -11.02
C PHE A 4 28.45 -6.72 -10.60
N ALA A 5 29.27 -5.83 -10.07
CA ALA A 5 28.89 -4.47 -9.71
C ALA A 5 28.40 -3.68 -10.94
N ASP A 6 29.09 -3.79 -12.07
CA ASP A 6 28.67 -3.19 -13.36
C ASP A 6 27.32 -3.74 -13.84
N LYS A 7 27.10 -5.04 -13.71
CA LYS A 7 25.83 -5.64 -14.10
C LYS A 7 24.69 -5.17 -13.21
N LEU A 8 24.92 -5.11 -11.90
CA LEU A 8 23.94 -4.61 -10.94
C LEU A 8 23.67 -3.13 -11.13
N GLY A 9 24.71 -2.32 -11.40
CA GLY A 9 24.60 -0.91 -11.75
C GLY A 9 23.74 -0.68 -13.00
N ARG A 10 23.92 -1.48 -14.04
CA ARG A 10 23.07 -1.41 -15.26
C ARG A 10 21.61 -1.76 -14.99
N VAL A 11 21.34 -2.77 -14.17
CA VAL A 11 19.96 -3.10 -13.76
C VAL A 11 19.36 -1.96 -12.94
N GLY A 12 20.10 -1.38 -12.01
CA GLY A 12 19.65 -0.22 -11.24
C GLY A 12 19.34 0.99 -12.11
N ALA A 13 20.25 1.31 -13.05
CA ALA A 13 20.03 2.39 -14.02
C ALA A 13 18.79 2.15 -14.89
N TRP A 14 18.58 0.93 -15.38
CA TRP A 14 17.39 0.57 -16.14
C TRP A 14 16.11 0.74 -15.32
N CYS A 15 16.08 0.23 -14.08
CA CYS A 15 14.93 0.42 -13.18
C CYS A 15 14.66 1.91 -12.90
N GLY A 16 15.73 2.68 -12.63
CA GLY A 16 15.64 4.12 -12.35
C GLY A 16 15.21 4.97 -13.55
N GLN A 17 15.40 4.49 -14.78
CA GLN A 17 15.02 5.18 -16.02
C GLN A 17 13.69 4.66 -16.61
N ASN A 18 13.16 3.54 -16.11
CA ASN A 18 11.93 2.97 -16.63
C ASN A 18 10.72 3.84 -16.24
N LYS A 19 10.04 4.39 -17.25
CA LYS A 19 8.93 5.32 -17.04
C LYS A 19 7.78 4.72 -16.24
N TYR A 20 7.47 3.44 -16.46
CA TYR A 20 6.34 2.79 -15.77
C TYR A 20 6.65 2.53 -14.30
N LEU A 21 7.86 2.04 -14.01
CA LEU A 21 8.30 1.82 -12.63
C LEU A 21 8.37 3.13 -11.86
N ASN A 22 8.88 4.20 -12.47
CA ASN A 22 8.91 5.52 -11.85
C ASN A 22 7.51 6.10 -11.65
N ALA A 23 6.63 6.00 -12.64
CA ALA A 23 5.26 6.48 -12.54
C ALA A 23 4.49 5.76 -11.41
N ILE A 24 4.61 4.43 -11.31
CA ILE A 24 4.01 3.66 -10.21
C ILE A 24 4.57 4.13 -8.85
N LYS A 25 5.89 4.20 -8.71
CA LYS A 25 6.54 4.68 -7.48
C LYS A 25 6.03 6.06 -7.09
N ASN A 26 6.05 7.02 -8.02
CA ASN A 26 5.64 8.39 -7.78
C ASN A 26 4.15 8.48 -7.41
N ALA A 27 3.27 7.74 -8.09
CA ALA A 27 1.84 7.71 -7.76
C ALA A 27 1.59 7.29 -6.30
N PHE A 28 2.28 6.23 -5.82
CA PHE A 28 2.17 5.81 -4.43
C PHE A 28 2.78 6.84 -3.46
N GLN A 29 3.92 7.45 -3.79
CA GLN A 29 4.54 8.48 -2.96
C GLN A 29 3.67 9.73 -2.86
N ASN A 30 3.11 10.18 -3.98
CA ASN A 30 2.22 11.35 -4.03
C ASN A 30 0.90 11.11 -3.29
N PHE A 31 0.43 9.86 -3.19
CA PHE A 31 -0.77 9.50 -2.43
C PHE A 31 -0.51 9.28 -0.94
N MET A 32 0.73 9.21 -0.49
CA MET A 32 1.09 8.94 0.91
C MET A 32 0.42 9.89 1.93
N PRO A 33 0.32 11.22 1.72
CA PRO A 33 -0.37 12.08 2.68
C PRO A 33 -1.83 11.69 2.90
N ALA A 34 -2.53 11.23 1.85
CA ALA A 34 -3.91 10.76 1.95
C ALA A 34 -4.01 9.46 2.77
N THR A 35 -3.10 8.49 2.53
CA THR A 35 -3.12 7.23 3.30
C THR A 35 -2.78 7.43 4.76
N ILE A 36 -1.83 8.32 5.07
CA ILE A 36 -1.49 8.67 6.46
C ILE A 36 -2.68 9.34 7.16
N SER A 37 -3.36 10.26 6.48
CA SER A 37 -4.57 10.89 7.06
C SER A 37 -5.66 9.84 7.33
N GLY A 38 -5.86 8.90 6.43
CA GLY A 38 -6.77 7.76 6.65
C GLY A 38 -6.38 6.90 7.84
N ALA A 39 -5.09 6.63 8.02
CA ALA A 39 -4.58 5.88 9.17
C ALA A 39 -4.82 6.63 10.50
N VAL A 40 -4.74 7.96 10.53
CA VAL A 40 -5.16 8.78 11.69
C VAL A 40 -6.64 8.54 11.99
N GLY A 41 -7.49 8.46 10.96
CA GLY A 41 -8.92 8.13 11.15
C GLY A 41 -9.11 6.76 11.81
N VAL A 42 -8.37 5.75 11.36
CA VAL A 42 -8.42 4.40 11.95
C VAL A 42 -7.88 4.39 13.39
N LEU A 43 -6.76 5.08 13.67
CA LEU A 43 -6.22 5.20 15.03
C LEU A 43 -7.20 5.88 15.98
N TRP A 44 -7.87 6.93 15.50
CA TRP A 44 -8.89 7.60 16.31
C TRP A 44 -10.00 6.65 16.72
N THR A 45 -10.63 6.00 15.78
CA THR A 45 -11.81 5.16 16.02
C THR A 45 -11.50 3.84 16.72
N ASN A 46 -10.30 3.28 16.55
CA ASN A 46 -9.97 1.94 17.08
C ASN A 46 -8.96 1.96 18.23
N VAL A 47 -8.20 3.04 18.41
CA VAL A 47 -7.18 3.13 19.48
C VAL A 47 -7.50 4.20 20.49
N LEU A 48 -7.88 5.40 20.04
CA LEU A 48 -8.15 6.51 20.97
C LEU A 48 -9.55 6.41 21.58
N VAL A 49 -10.59 6.32 20.75
CA VAL A 49 -11.99 6.46 21.16
C VAL A 49 -12.72 5.12 20.94
N ASN A 50 -12.21 4.07 21.58
CA ASN A 50 -12.82 2.74 21.55
C ASN A 50 -13.05 2.27 22.99
N ASP A 51 -14.28 1.81 23.29
CA ASP A 51 -14.71 1.40 24.63
C ASP A 51 -14.20 0.01 25.04
N SER A 52 -13.85 -0.83 24.09
CA SER A 52 -13.37 -2.19 24.32
C SER A 52 -11.86 -2.35 24.16
N THR A 53 -11.20 -1.41 23.48
CA THR A 53 -9.75 -1.46 23.19
C THR A 53 -9.14 -0.06 23.30
N GLY A 54 -7.82 0.02 23.47
CA GLY A 54 -7.10 1.29 23.47
C GLY A 54 -7.34 2.18 24.68
N LEU A 55 -7.21 3.49 24.51
CA LEU A 55 -7.29 4.46 25.59
C LEU A 55 -8.69 4.61 26.18
N GLY A 56 -9.73 4.44 25.37
CA GLY A 56 -11.12 4.52 25.83
C GLY A 56 -11.47 3.44 26.88
N ALA A 57 -10.88 2.25 26.76
CA ALA A 57 -11.01 1.19 27.73
C ALA A 57 -10.23 1.46 29.03
N LEU A 58 -9.12 2.25 28.95
CA LEU A 58 -8.29 2.59 30.12
C LEU A 58 -8.77 3.86 30.83
N TRP A 59 -9.31 4.81 30.10
CA TRP A 59 -9.74 6.11 30.60
C TRP A 59 -11.05 6.56 29.94
N SER A 60 -12.15 6.20 30.58
CA SER A 60 -13.51 6.43 30.05
C SER A 60 -13.85 7.90 29.72
N PRO A 61 -13.31 8.96 30.39
CA PRO A 61 -13.64 10.33 30.00
C PRO A 61 -13.29 10.70 28.57
N ILE A 62 -12.31 10.03 27.92
CA ILE A 62 -11.96 10.28 26.52
C ILE A 62 -13.10 9.93 25.56
N MET A 63 -14.06 9.10 26.00
CA MET A 63 -15.20 8.68 25.18
C MET A 63 -16.15 9.83 24.83
N VAL A 64 -16.09 10.98 25.51
CA VAL A 64 -16.80 12.20 25.09
C VAL A 64 -16.43 12.60 23.65
N LEU A 65 -15.20 12.32 23.24
CA LEU A 65 -14.69 12.59 21.88
C LEU A 65 -15.30 11.68 20.81
N LYS A 66 -16.08 10.65 21.19
CA LYS A 66 -16.79 9.75 20.25
C LYS A 66 -17.75 10.51 19.31
N VAL A 67 -18.19 11.69 19.71
CA VAL A 67 -18.97 12.60 18.88
C VAL A 67 -18.26 12.97 17.57
N LEU A 68 -16.92 12.94 17.53
CA LEU A 68 -16.11 13.24 16.35
C LEU A 68 -15.88 12.02 15.44
N ASN A 69 -16.31 10.82 15.83
CA ASN A 69 -16.10 9.60 15.03
C ASN A 69 -16.60 9.72 13.59
N PRO A 70 -17.72 10.37 13.26
CA PRO A 70 -18.16 10.53 11.87
C PRO A 70 -17.12 11.21 10.97
N ILE A 71 -16.38 12.20 11.51
CA ILE A 71 -15.32 12.91 10.77
C ILE A 71 -14.18 11.94 10.43
N PHE A 72 -13.70 11.21 11.41
CA PHE A 72 -12.57 10.29 11.24
C PHE A 72 -12.93 9.06 10.41
N THR A 73 -14.16 8.57 10.52
CA THR A 73 -14.68 7.50 9.66
C THR A 73 -14.80 7.98 8.20
N ALA A 74 -15.30 9.20 7.97
CA ALA A 74 -15.35 9.76 6.63
C ALA A 74 -13.94 9.98 6.04
N MET A 75 -12.98 10.42 6.84
CA MET A 75 -11.58 10.58 6.44
C MET A 75 -10.96 9.23 6.04
N GLN A 76 -11.17 8.18 6.83
CA GLN A 76 -10.74 6.82 6.48
C GLN A 76 -11.37 6.33 5.17
N TYR A 77 -12.68 6.53 5.00
CA TYR A 77 -13.40 6.11 3.81
C TYR A 77 -12.90 6.82 2.56
N ALA A 78 -12.79 8.15 2.61
CA ALA A 78 -12.36 8.96 1.46
C ALA A 78 -10.91 8.69 1.01
N THR A 79 -10.09 8.10 1.88
CA THR A 79 -8.67 7.83 1.61
C THR A 79 -8.41 6.35 1.39
N ILE A 80 -8.42 5.53 2.45
CA ILE A 80 -8.04 4.11 2.41
C ILE A 80 -9.06 3.29 1.61
N SER A 81 -10.36 3.53 1.82
CA SER A 81 -11.41 2.80 1.10
C SER A 81 -11.59 3.27 -0.36
N CYS A 82 -11.03 4.42 -0.73
CA CYS A 82 -11.05 4.97 -2.09
C CYS A 82 -9.66 5.01 -2.74
N ILE A 83 -8.70 4.25 -2.23
CA ILE A 83 -7.30 4.32 -2.66
C ILE A 83 -7.11 4.05 -4.15
N THR A 84 -7.85 3.11 -4.73
CA THR A 84 -7.76 2.77 -6.15
C THR A 84 -8.02 3.99 -7.03
N ILE A 85 -9.02 4.79 -6.68
CA ILE A 85 -9.35 6.02 -7.42
C ILE A 85 -8.15 6.98 -7.42
N GLY A 86 -7.62 7.28 -6.23
CA GLY A 86 -6.51 8.24 -6.09
C GLY A 86 -5.24 7.77 -6.80
N ILE A 87 -4.86 6.50 -6.62
CA ILE A 87 -3.67 5.93 -7.29
C ILE A 87 -3.85 5.88 -8.81
N THR A 88 -5.04 5.52 -9.32
CA THR A 88 -5.32 5.49 -10.76
C THR A 88 -5.18 6.88 -11.38
N MET A 89 -5.72 7.91 -10.73
CA MET A 89 -5.63 9.30 -11.18
C MET A 89 -4.20 9.82 -11.18
N LEU A 90 -3.45 9.59 -10.11
CA LEU A 90 -2.05 10.00 -10.00
C LEU A 90 -1.18 9.27 -11.02
N LEU A 91 -1.35 7.96 -11.15
CA LEU A 91 -0.59 7.16 -12.13
C LEU A 91 -0.87 7.59 -13.57
N ALA A 92 -2.13 7.91 -13.89
CA ALA A 92 -2.48 8.44 -15.20
C ALA A 92 -1.78 9.78 -15.49
N SER A 93 -1.68 10.67 -14.48
CA SER A 93 -0.92 11.91 -14.59
C SER A 93 0.56 11.68 -14.79
N GLU A 94 1.18 10.76 -14.04
CA GLU A 94 2.61 10.43 -14.14
C GLU A 94 2.96 9.84 -15.52
N ILE A 95 2.10 8.95 -16.06
CA ILE A 95 2.28 8.40 -17.41
C ILE A 95 2.13 9.48 -18.49
N ALA A 96 1.16 10.38 -18.33
CA ALA A 96 0.96 11.50 -19.24
C ALA A 96 2.16 12.45 -19.25
N GLU A 97 2.66 12.81 -18.06
CA GLU A 97 3.85 13.67 -17.92
C GLU A 97 5.08 13.03 -18.55
N ALA A 98 5.30 11.75 -18.35
CA ALA A 98 6.37 10.99 -19.01
C ALA A 98 6.21 10.96 -20.56
N ASN A 99 5.01 11.19 -21.07
CA ASN A 99 4.70 11.31 -22.50
C ASN A 99 4.61 12.77 -23.00
N GLY A 100 5.00 13.74 -22.17
CA GLY A 100 5.04 15.17 -22.53
C GLY A 100 3.69 15.88 -22.46
N GLU A 101 2.74 15.37 -21.65
CA GLU A 101 1.47 16.05 -21.41
C GLU A 101 1.32 16.43 -19.93
N THR A 102 1.02 17.70 -19.69
CA THR A 102 0.84 18.26 -18.35
C THR A 102 -0.58 18.75 -18.14
N GLY A 103 -0.99 18.88 -16.87
CA GLY A 103 -2.29 19.41 -16.48
C GLY A 103 -3.17 18.37 -15.79
N ALA A 104 -4.38 18.76 -15.43
CA ALA A 104 -5.29 17.92 -14.64
C ALA A 104 -6.07 16.88 -15.46
N PHE A 105 -6.20 17.09 -16.78
CA PHE A 105 -7.05 16.24 -17.62
C PHE A 105 -6.63 14.76 -17.63
N PRO A 106 -5.35 14.41 -17.72
CA PRO A 106 -4.92 13.00 -17.64
C PRO A 106 -5.41 12.26 -16.38
N ALA A 107 -5.40 12.91 -15.22
CA ALA A 107 -5.95 12.33 -14.00
C ALA A 107 -7.45 12.03 -14.13
N VAL A 108 -8.20 12.98 -14.67
CA VAL A 108 -9.64 12.83 -14.91
C VAL A 108 -9.89 11.71 -15.94
N LEU A 109 -9.08 11.64 -16.99
CA LEU A 109 -9.19 10.58 -17.99
C LEU A 109 -8.91 9.22 -17.38
N GLY A 110 -7.86 9.08 -16.56
CA GLY A 110 -7.58 7.83 -15.84
C GLY A 110 -8.75 7.37 -14.98
N PHE A 111 -9.39 8.29 -14.26
CA PHE A 111 -10.62 8.01 -13.51
C PHE A 111 -11.77 7.55 -14.42
N ILE A 112 -12.03 8.25 -15.52
CA ILE A 112 -13.08 7.89 -16.49
C ILE A 112 -12.86 6.47 -17.03
N LEU A 113 -11.63 6.15 -17.47
CA LEU A 113 -11.31 4.85 -18.02
C LEU A 113 -11.49 3.72 -17.00
N TRP A 114 -11.08 3.95 -15.76
CA TRP A 114 -11.30 3.00 -14.67
C TRP A 114 -12.79 2.81 -14.37
N MET A 115 -13.57 3.91 -14.32
CA MET A 115 -15.03 3.85 -14.11
C MET A 115 -15.74 3.06 -15.20
N MET A 116 -15.31 3.17 -16.45
CA MET A 116 -15.95 2.47 -17.59
C MET A 116 -15.84 0.94 -17.50
N VAL A 117 -14.82 0.43 -16.81
CA VAL A 117 -14.62 -1.02 -16.60
C VAL A 117 -15.04 -1.47 -15.20
N THR A 118 -15.59 -0.56 -14.40
CA THR A 118 -16.04 -0.84 -13.04
C THR A 118 -17.57 -0.98 -13.02
N PRO A 119 -18.12 -2.07 -12.48
CA PRO A 119 -19.56 -2.21 -12.34
C PRO A 119 -20.18 -1.12 -11.47
N THR A 120 -21.26 -0.53 -11.96
CA THR A 120 -21.99 0.55 -11.28
C THR A 120 -23.43 0.22 -10.94
N SER A 121 -23.87 -0.99 -11.32
CA SER A 121 -25.20 -1.51 -10.96
C SER A 121 -25.09 -2.95 -10.52
N PHE A 122 -25.79 -3.28 -9.46
CA PHE A 122 -25.75 -4.59 -8.84
C PHE A 122 -27.18 -5.11 -8.70
N SER A 123 -27.38 -6.36 -9.12
CA SER A 123 -28.65 -7.05 -8.97
C SER A 123 -28.44 -8.25 -8.05
N ALA A 124 -29.14 -8.26 -6.93
CA ALA A 124 -29.20 -9.41 -6.04
C ALA A 124 -30.47 -10.19 -6.34
N LYS A 125 -30.30 -11.44 -6.75
CA LYS A 125 -31.41 -12.42 -6.95
C LYS A 125 -31.35 -13.43 -5.81
N ASP A 126 -32.50 -13.98 -5.49
CA ASP A 126 -32.63 -15.07 -4.50
C ASP A 126 -32.00 -14.75 -3.13
N LEU A 127 -32.11 -13.50 -2.69
CA LEU A 127 -31.58 -13.08 -1.38
C LEU A 127 -32.42 -13.82 -0.30
N SER A 128 -31.76 -14.77 0.37
CA SER A 128 -32.29 -15.44 1.56
C SER A 128 -31.36 -15.22 2.73
N ALA A 129 -31.92 -14.95 3.90
CA ALA A 129 -31.19 -14.93 5.15
C ALA A 129 -31.72 -16.04 6.05
N SER A 130 -30.86 -16.75 6.75
CA SER A 130 -31.25 -17.70 7.79
C SER A 130 -30.55 -17.37 9.09
N PHE A 131 -31.24 -17.50 10.20
CA PHE A 131 -30.63 -17.45 11.52
C PHE A 131 -31.07 -18.65 12.36
N ILE A 132 -30.24 -19.03 13.29
CA ILE A 132 -30.53 -20.06 14.28
C ILE A 132 -30.92 -19.36 15.58
N ASP A 133 -32.11 -19.61 16.09
CA ASP A 133 -32.56 -19.07 17.34
C ASP A 133 -31.85 -19.72 18.56
N LYS A 134 -32.09 -19.19 19.76
CA LYS A 134 -31.48 -19.70 21.00
C LYS A 134 -31.89 -21.16 21.31
N ALA A 135 -32.94 -21.66 20.68
CA ALA A 135 -33.42 -23.06 20.82
C ALA A 135 -32.80 -23.98 19.76
N GLY A 136 -31.92 -23.47 18.87
CA GLY A 136 -31.29 -24.24 17.80
C GLY A 136 -32.17 -24.44 16.55
N LYS A 137 -33.28 -23.71 16.44
CA LYS A 137 -34.19 -23.83 15.29
C LYS A 137 -33.79 -22.84 14.20
N SER A 138 -33.61 -23.33 12.98
CA SER A 138 -33.31 -22.50 11.81
C SER A 138 -34.58 -21.82 11.28
N HIS A 139 -34.48 -20.52 11.07
CA HIS A 139 -35.52 -19.69 10.44
C HIS A 139 -34.96 -19.13 9.14
N GLY A 140 -35.64 -19.37 8.03
CA GLY A 140 -35.31 -18.85 6.71
C GLY A 140 -36.20 -17.65 6.37
N TYR A 141 -35.60 -16.60 5.82
CA TYR A 141 -36.30 -15.42 5.31
C TYR A 141 -35.93 -15.20 3.85
N THR A 142 -36.94 -14.81 3.06
CA THR A 142 -36.74 -14.36 1.68
C THR A 142 -36.68 -12.84 1.62
N LEU A 143 -36.27 -12.30 0.48
CA LEU A 143 -36.24 -10.85 0.28
C LEU A 143 -37.63 -10.21 0.56
N GLY A 144 -38.71 -10.89 0.24
CA GLY A 144 -40.10 -10.46 0.48
C GLY A 144 -40.42 -10.24 1.98
N ASP A 145 -39.76 -10.98 2.88
CA ASP A 145 -40.00 -10.87 4.32
C ASP A 145 -39.41 -9.60 4.91
N PHE A 146 -38.47 -8.93 4.22
CA PHE A 146 -37.84 -7.69 4.65
C PHE A 146 -38.48 -6.45 4.02
N ILE A 147 -39.39 -6.62 3.06
CA ILE A 147 -40.07 -5.50 2.39
C ILE A 147 -41.27 -5.05 3.24
N ASN A 148 -41.20 -3.89 3.84
CA ASN A 148 -42.31 -3.32 4.58
C ASN A 148 -43.24 -2.57 3.60
N VAL A 149 -44.39 -3.14 3.30
CA VAL A 149 -45.36 -2.60 2.34
C VAL A 149 -46.54 -1.99 3.08
N THR A 150 -46.88 -0.74 2.74
CA THR A 150 -47.98 0.01 3.34
C THR A 150 -49.06 0.37 2.32
N GLY A 151 -50.25 0.71 2.79
CA GLY A 151 -51.39 1.15 1.95
C GLY A 151 -52.05 -0.01 1.14
N GLU A 152 -52.52 0.27 -0.05
CA GLU A 152 -53.19 -0.69 -0.92
C GLU A 152 -52.25 -1.89 -1.29
N ALA A 153 -50.94 -1.63 -1.44
CA ALA A 153 -49.96 -2.66 -1.73
C ALA A 153 -49.84 -3.72 -0.61
N ALA A 154 -50.17 -3.40 0.64
CA ALA A 154 -50.15 -4.32 1.75
C ALA A 154 -51.26 -5.42 1.63
N LYS A 155 -52.25 -5.22 0.79
CA LYS A 155 -53.33 -6.19 0.54
C LYS A 155 -52.90 -7.25 -0.46
N HIS A 156 -51.80 -7.10 -1.16
CA HIS A 156 -51.30 -8.02 -2.16
C HIS A 156 -50.02 -8.70 -1.69
N LYS A 157 -49.86 -9.99 -1.98
CA LYS A 157 -48.62 -10.70 -1.75
C LYS A 157 -47.58 -10.18 -2.75
N ILE A 158 -46.59 -9.45 -2.28
CA ILE A 158 -45.49 -8.99 -3.11
C ILE A 158 -44.35 -9.98 -2.98
N THR A 159 -43.92 -10.53 -4.10
CA THR A 159 -42.69 -11.33 -4.21
C THR A 159 -41.68 -10.53 -5.01
N ALA A 160 -40.52 -10.25 -4.42
CA ALA A 160 -39.41 -9.63 -5.12
C ALA A 160 -38.34 -10.70 -5.40
N ASP A 161 -38.18 -11.03 -6.68
CA ASP A 161 -37.17 -12.03 -7.11
C ASP A 161 -35.77 -11.43 -7.20
N SER A 162 -35.67 -10.10 -7.35
CA SER A 162 -34.39 -9.39 -7.41
C SER A 162 -34.56 -7.95 -6.94
N PHE A 163 -33.47 -7.41 -6.46
CA PHE A 163 -33.36 -6.01 -6.12
C PHE A 163 -32.07 -5.48 -6.77
N THR A 164 -32.20 -4.36 -7.45
CA THR A 164 -31.07 -3.70 -8.14
C THR A 164 -30.81 -2.36 -7.50
N TYR A 165 -29.55 -2.05 -7.20
CA TYR A 165 -29.14 -0.72 -6.77
C TYR A 165 -27.97 -0.23 -7.60
N SER A 166 -27.86 1.11 -7.73
CA SER A 166 -26.76 1.77 -8.44
C SER A 166 -25.77 2.32 -7.43
N GLY A 167 -24.49 2.06 -7.65
CA GLY A 167 -23.39 2.49 -6.79
C GLY A 167 -22.10 1.81 -7.15
N ILE A 168 -21.02 2.19 -6.51
CA ILE A 168 -19.71 1.54 -6.66
C ILE A 168 -19.45 0.78 -5.37
N LEU A 169 -19.22 -0.53 -5.48
CA LEU A 169 -18.83 -1.34 -4.33
C LEU A 169 -17.43 -0.99 -3.86
N ASN A 170 -17.26 -1.00 -2.54
CA ASN A 170 -15.98 -0.72 -1.91
C ASN A 170 -14.85 -1.69 -2.36
N ASN A 171 -15.20 -2.91 -2.80
CA ASN A 171 -14.25 -3.85 -3.38
C ASN A 171 -13.52 -3.31 -4.61
N TYR A 172 -14.11 -2.40 -5.37
CA TYR A 172 -13.48 -1.80 -6.55
C TYR A 172 -12.68 -0.54 -6.21
N THR A 173 -13.11 0.23 -5.22
CA THR A 173 -12.45 1.48 -4.81
C THR A 173 -11.29 1.26 -3.86
N ALA A 174 -11.34 0.19 -3.06
CA ALA A 174 -10.32 -0.19 -2.09
C ALA A 174 -9.16 -1.00 -2.74
N ALA A 175 -8.30 -1.55 -1.92
CA ALA A 175 -7.09 -2.27 -2.33
C ALA A 175 -7.33 -3.46 -3.27
N THR A 176 -8.51 -4.06 -3.27
CA THR A 176 -8.88 -5.16 -4.17
C THR A 176 -9.01 -4.73 -5.63
N GLY A 177 -9.38 -3.46 -5.88
CA GLY A 177 -9.45 -2.88 -7.22
C GLY A 177 -8.12 -2.30 -7.73
N LEU A 178 -7.09 -2.25 -6.89
CA LEU A 178 -5.88 -1.47 -7.15
C LEU A 178 -5.14 -1.92 -8.42
N PHE A 179 -4.98 -3.22 -8.63
CA PHE A 179 -4.29 -3.73 -9.84
C PHE A 179 -5.05 -3.39 -11.11
N THR A 180 -6.38 -3.41 -11.08
CA THR A 180 -7.19 -2.93 -12.21
C THR A 180 -6.92 -1.45 -12.47
N GLY A 181 -6.91 -0.62 -11.42
CA GLY A 181 -6.57 0.80 -11.53
C GLY A 181 -5.19 1.03 -12.17
N LEU A 182 -4.17 0.29 -11.72
CA LEU A 182 -2.81 0.38 -12.27
C LEU A 182 -2.76 0.00 -13.75
N ILE A 183 -3.35 -1.13 -14.12
CA ILE A 183 -3.35 -1.63 -15.50
C ILE A 183 -4.11 -0.68 -16.42
N VAL A 184 -5.30 -0.24 -16.00
CA VAL A 184 -6.13 0.67 -16.79
C VAL A 184 -5.47 2.02 -16.96
N ALA A 185 -4.83 2.56 -15.92
CA ALA A 185 -4.09 3.82 -16.01
C ALA A 185 -2.93 3.70 -17.02
N ILE A 186 -2.10 2.67 -16.91
CA ILE A 186 -0.94 2.48 -17.80
C ILE A 186 -1.41 2.26 -19.24
N VAL A 187 -2.22 1.24 -19.47
CA VAL A 187 -2.65 0.85 -20.82
C VAL A 187 -3.52 1.94 -21.46
N GLY A 188 -4.45 2.50 -20.69
CA GLY A 188 -5.33 3.55 -21.16
C GLY A 188 -4.59 4.84 -21.54
N MET A 189 -3.62 5.26 -20.71
CA MET A 189 -2.84 6.47 -21.02
C MET A 189 -1.86 6.27 -22.16
N GLU A 190 -1.27 5.08 -22.35
CA GLU A 190 -0.46 4.79 -23.53
C GLU A 190 -1.30 4.79 -24.81
N LEU A 191 -2.48 4.21 -24.75
CA LEU A 191 -3.42 4.21 -25.87
C LEU A 191 -3.87 5.63 -26.23
N TYR A 192 -4.23 6.42 -25.20
CA TYR A 192 -4.55 7.84 -25.36
C TYR A 192 -3.39 8.61 -25.98
N ASN A 193 -2.17 8.42 -25.50
CA ASN A 193 -0.98 9.08 -26.04
C ASN A 193 -0.70 8.67 -27.51
N MET A 194 -0.94 7.43 -27.86
CA MET A 194 -0.83 6.94 -29.24
C MET A 194 -1.84 7.68 -30.16
N PHE A 195 -3.09 7.81 -29.74
CA PHE A 195 -4.10 8.53 -30.51
C PHE A 195 -3.83 10.04 -30.55
N ARG A 196 -3.42 10.64 -29.44
CA ARG A 196 -3.10 12.07 -29.33
C ARG A 196 -1.95 12.49 -30.24
N LYS A 197 -0.97 11.62 -30.49
CA LYS A 197 0.16 11.90 -31.39
C LYS A 197 -0.21 11.83 -32.86
N ASN A 198 -1.36 11.27 -33.19
CA ASN A 198 -1.81 11.19 -34.57
C ASN A 198 -2.53 12.47 -34.99
N ASP A 199 -1.92 13.24 -35.86
CA ASP A 199 -2.45 14.53 -36.33
C ASP A 199 -3.80 14.42 -37.05
N ALA A 200 -4.11 13.26 -37.67
CA ALA A 200 -5.40 13.02 -38.31
C ALA A 200 -6.58 12.96 -37.30
N LEU A 201 -6.30 12.73 -36.04
CA LEU A 201 -7.30 12.66 -34.97
C LEU A 201 -7.49 13.98 -34.21
N LYS A 202 -6.73 15.01 -34.58
CA LYS A 202 -6.80 16.32 -33.89
C LYS A 202 -7.79 17.25 -34.56
N ILE A 203 -8.71 17.80 -33.81
CA ILE A 203 -9.56 18.89 -34.28
C ILE A 203 -8.78 20.20 -34.09
N ARG A 204 -8.29 20.77 -35.18
CA ARG A 204 -7.56 22.05 -35.16
C ARG A 204 -8.54 23.20 -35.14
N MET A 205 -8.43 24.08 -34.17
CA MET A 205 -9.22 25.30 -34.06
C MET A 205 -8.48 26.49 -34.66
N PRO A 206 -9.20 27.50 -35.18
CA PRO A 206 -8.61 28.77 -35.63
C PRO A 206 -7.86 29.49 -34.49
N GLU A 207 -6.84 30.30 -34.86
CA GLU A 207 -5.97 30.99 -33.89
C GLU A 207 -6.71 31.97 -32.94
N GLN A 208 -7.92 32.41 -33.33
CA GLN A 208 -8.76 33.29 -32.53
C GLN A 208 -9.42 32.58 -31.33
N VAL A 209 -9.41 31.24 -31.30
CA VAL A 209 -10.02 30.46 -30.21
C VAL A 209 -9.09 30.45 -29.00
N PRO A 210 -9.61 30.71 -27.77
CA PRO A 210 -8.79 30.66 -26.58
C PRO A 210 -8.03 29.32 -26.45
N PRO A 211 -6.74 29.31 -26.04
CA PRO A 211 -5.90 28.11 -26.02
C PRO A 211 -6.47 26.92 -25.22
N GLY A 212 -7.18 27.21 -24.13
CA GLY A 212 -7.83 26.15 -23.31
C GLY A 212 -8.96 25.43 -24.05
N VAL A 213 -9.72 26.17 -24.85
CA VAL A 213 -10.81 25.60 -25.68
C VAL A 213 -10.21 24.81 -26.85
N ALA A 214 -9.22 25.39 -27.55
CA ALA A 214 -8.53 24.72 -28.66
C ALA A 214 -7.94 23.38 -28.20
N ARG A 215 -7.27 23.33 -27.02
CA ARG A 215 -6.73 22.10 -26.46
C ARG A 215 -7.81 21.06 -26.15
N ALA A 216 -8.97 21.48 -25.61
CA ALA A 216 -10.07 20.56 -25.32
C ALA A 216 -10.58 19.85 -26.60
N PHE A 217 -10.68 20.58 -27.71
CA PHE A 217 -11.07 19.99 -29.00
C PHE A 217 -9.98 19.13 -29.62
N GLU A 218 -8.71 19.48 -29.44
CA GLU A 218 -7.56 18.70 -29.94
C GLU A 218 -7.55 17.29 -29.33
N VAL A 219 -7.90 17.14 -28.04
CA VAL A 219 -7.88 15.85 -27.36
C VAL A 219 -9.20 15.08 -27.37
N LEU A 220 -10.26 15.66 -27.94
CA LEU A 220 -11.62 15.09 -27.91
C LEU A 220 -11.70 13.72 -28.59
N ILE A 221 -11.26 13.62 -29.85
CA ILE A 221 -11.30 12.34 -30.60
C ILE A 221 -10.38 11.31 -29.96
N PRO A 222 -9.11 11.61 -29.62
CA PRO A 222 -8.24 10.69 -28.86
C PRO A 222 -8.91 10.17 -27.59
N THR A 223 -9.56 11.02 -26.82
CA THR A 223 -10.28 10.65 -25.59
C THR A 223 -11.41 9.67 -25.87
N CYS A 224 -12.28 9.99 -26.84
CA CYS A 224 -13.42 9.13 -27.21
C CYS A 224 -12.95 7.75 -27.69
N LEU A 225 -11.93 7.72 -28.56
CA LEU A 225 -11.40 6.45 -29.07
C LEU A 225 -10.78 5.60 -27.94
N THR A 226 -10.01 6.22 -27.05
CA THR A 226 -9.45 5.54 -25.89
C THR A 226 -10.54 4.94 -25.00
N ALA A 227 -11.56 5.72 -24.71
CA ALA A 227 -12.69 5.27 -23.90
C ALA A 227 -13.42 4.08 -24.56
N ILE A 228 -13.72 4.17 -25.85
CA ILE A 228 -14.34 3.07 -26.62
C ILE A 228 -13.50 1.79 -26.54
N VAL A 229 -12.18 1.89 -26.77
CA VAL A 229 -11.30 0.70 -26.76
C VAL A 229 -11.22 0.09 -25.37
N VAL A 230 -11.03 0.91 -24.33
CA VAL A 230 -10.98 0.42 -22.93
C VAL A 230 -12.32 -0.22 -22.53
N GLY A 231 -13.45 0.40 -22.86
CA GLY A 231 -14.78 -0.18 -22.65
C GLY A 231 -15.00 -1.49 -23.41
N ALA A 232 -14.50 -1.56 -24.66
CA ALA A 232 -14.55 -2.79 -25.46
C ALA A 232 -13.72 -3.92 -24.83
N VAL A 233 -12.56 -3.63 -24.26
CA VAL A 233 -11.75 -4.62 -23.50
C VAL A 233 -12.53 -5.17 -22.31
N GLY A 234 -13.22 -4.29 -21.54
CA GLY A 234 -14.08 -4.72 -20.44
C GLY A 234 -15.22 -5.64 -20.90
N LEU A 235 -15.90 -5.25 -21.99
CA LEU A 235 -16.98 -6.05 -22.59
C LEU A 235 -16.49 -7.41 -23.09
N VAL A 236 -15.38 -7.45 -23.82
CA VAL A 236 -14.78 -8.70 -24.33
C VAL A 236 -14.37 -9.61 -23.17
N CYS A 237 -13.78 -9.05 -22.12
CA CYS A 237 -13.47 -9.82 -20.92
C CYS A 237 -14.71 -10.48 -20.32
N GLN A 238 -15.79 -9.73 -20.16
CA GLN A 238 -17.06 -10.24 -19.62
C GLN A 238 -17.67 -11.32 -20.51
N LEU A 239 -17.69 -11.12 -21.82
CA LEU A 239 -18.24 -12.10 -22.77
C LEU A 239 -17.40 -13.38 -22.86
N ALA A 240 -16.07 -13.26 -22.79
CA ALA A 240 -15.17 -14.40 -22.92
C ALA A 240 -15.02 -15.22 -21.62
N THR A 241 -15.05 -14.57 -20.46
CA THR A 241 -14.75 -15.21 -19.16
C THR A 241 -15.97 -15.34 -18.25
N GLY A 242 -17.07 -14.67 -18.56
CA GLY A 242 -18.23 -14.52 -17.67
C GLY A 242 -17.96 -13.63 -16.45
N SER A 243 -16.78 -13.02 -16.37
CA SER A 243 -16.33 -12.20 -15.23
C SER A 243 -16.04 -10.76 -15.67
N GLU A 244 -16.34 -9.83 -14.81
CA GLU A 244 -15.96 -8.42 -14.98
C GLU A 244 -14.45 -8.26 -14.95
N LEU A 245 -13.92 -7.23 -15.62
CA LEU A 245 -12.49 -6.99 -15.74
C LEU A 245 -11.79 -6.88 -14.37
N ASN A 246 -12.44 -6.22 -13.39
CA ASN A 246 -11.92 -6.14 -12.02
C ASN A 246 -11.77 -7.51 -11.37
N ALA A 247 -12.80 -8.35 -11.42
CA ALA A 247 -12.78 -9.69 -10.86
C ALA A 247 -11.77 -10.59 -11.58
N PHE A 248 -11.66 -10.46 -12.90
CA PHE A 248 -10.69 -11.20 -13.71
C PHE A 248 -9.25 -10.84 -13.31
N ILE A 249 -8.90 -9.56 -13.30
CA ILE A 249 -7.56 -9.08 -12.91
C ILE A 249 -7.25 -9.47 -11.46
N PHE A 250 -8.22 -9.31 -10.55
CA PHE A 250 -8.04 -9.73 -9.16
C PHE A 250 -7.69 -11.21 -9.06
N ASN A 251 -8.45 -12.09 -9.71
CA ASN A 251 -8.26 -13.54 -9.60
C ASN A 251 -7.01 -14.04 -10.34
N VAL A 252 -6.67 -13.45 -11.50
CA VAL A 252 -5.57 -13.94 -12.36
C VAL A 252 -4.23 -13.31 -12.00
N VAL A 253 -4.22 -12.06 -11.53
CA VAL A 253 -2.98 -11.32 -11.24
C VAL A 253 -2.81 -11.09 -9.74
N GLN A 254 -3.74 -10.37 -9.12
CA GLN A 254 -3.56 -9.89 -7.76
C GLN A 254 -3.56 -11.00 -6.72
N LYS A 255 -4.55 -11.87 -6.74
CA LYS A 255 -4.70 -12.95 -5.76
C LYS A 255 -3.55 -13.96 -5.78
N PRO A 256 -3.04 -14.44 -6.95
CA PRO A 256 -1.84 -15.29 -6.98
C PRO A 256 -0.60 -14.59 -6.42
N LEU A 257 -0.36 -13.31 -6.77
CA LEU A 257 0.76 -12.55 -6.21
C LEU A 257 0.64 -12.41 -4.69
N GLN A 258 -0.54 -12.08 -4.19
CA GLN A 258 -0.79 -11.97 -2.75
C GLN A 258 -0.59 -13.32 -2.02
N SER A 259 -1.03 -14.43 -2.60
CA SER A 259 -0.88 -15.76 -2.01
C SER A 259 0.58 -16.23 -2.00
N LEU A 260 1.35 -15.90 -3.04
CA LEU A 260 2.76 -16.26 -3.14
C LEU A 260 3.65 -15.48 -2.17
N ILE A 261 3.32 -14.23 -1.90
CA ILE A 261 4.18 -13.27 -1.19
C ILE A 261 3.67 -12.97 0.21
N GLY A 262 2.35 -12.88 0.39
CA GLY A 262 1.71 -12.36 1.60
C GLY A 262 2.00 -13.12 2.91
N ASN A 263 2.43 -14.38 2.82
CA ASN A 263 2.85 -15.20 3.95
C ASN A 263 4.16 -15.96 3.68
N ASN A 264 4.94 -15.54 2.67
CA ASN A 264 6.16 -16.21 2.24
C ASN A 264 7.41 -15.40 2.60
N ILE A 265 8.06 -15.77 3.70
CA ILE A 265 9.29 -15.10 4.17
C ILE A 265 10.46 -15.24 3.19
N PHE A 266 10.54 -16.34 2.42
CA PHE A 266 11.63 -16.54 1.47
C PHE A 266 11.60 -15.53 0.32
N ALA A 267 10.40 -15.21 -0.21
CA ALA A 267 10.26 -14.20 -1.25
C ALA A 267 10.71 -12.82 -0.75
N VAL A 268 10.36 -12.49 0.50
CA VAL A 268 10.77 -11.24 1.14
C VAL A 268 12.27 -11.22 1.43
N ALA A 269 12.83 -12.34 1.92
CA ALA A 269 14.27 -12.44 2.16
C ALA A 269 15.07 -12.19 0.87
N ILE A 270 14.66 -12.79 -0.26
CA ILE A 270 15.28 -12.55 -1.57
C ILE A 270 15.19 -11.07 -1.96
N LEU A 271 14.03 -10.43 -1.77
CA LEU A 271 13.84 -9.01 -2.05
C LEU A 271 14.83 -8.15 -1.26
N TYR A 272 15.00 -8.44 0.03
CA TYR A 272 15.93 -7.68 0.89
C TYR A 272 17.40 -7.97 0.62
N VAL A 273 17.74 -9.17 0.16
CA VAL A 273 19.08 -9.44 -0.39
C VAL A 273 19.34 -8.56 -1.62
N ILE A 274 18.37 -8.45 -2.53
CA ILE A 274 18.50 -7.58 -3.72
C ILE A 274 18.65 -6.10 -3.30
N ILE A 275 17.85 -5.62 -2.35
CA ILE A 275 17.97 -4.27 -1.78
C ILE A 275 19.38 -4.03 -1.25
N SER A 276 19.90 -4.98 -0.47
CA SER A 276 21.24 -4.89 0.13
C SER A 276 22.36 -4.87 -0.93
N LEU A 277 22.21 -5.67 -1.99
CA LEU A 277 23.16 -5.68 -3.11
C LEU A 277 23.21 -4.33 -3.84
N PHE A 278 22.07 -3.65 -4.04
CA PHE A 278 22.05 -2.31 -4.60
C PHE A 278 22.79 -1.30 -3.70
N TRP A 279 22.59 -1.40 -2.38
CA TRP A 279 23.33 -0.56 -1.44
C TRP A 279 24.85 -0.80 -1.49
N CYS A 280 25.30 -2.03 -1.67
CA CYS A 280 26.74 -2.34 -1.80
C CYS A 280 27.41 -1.67 -3.00
N VAL A 281 26.65 -1.28 -4.03
CA VAL A 281 27.17 -0.57 -5.20
C VAL A 281 26.80 0.91 -5.20
N GLY A 282 26.37 1.45 -4.04
CA GLY A 282 26.08 2.89 -3.88
C GLY A 282 24.73 3.34 -4.45
N ILE A 283 23.83 2.41 -4.76
CA ILE A 283 22.49 2.69 -5.27
C ILE A 283 21.48 2.53 -4.14
N HIS A 284 20.56 3.49 -3.99
CA HIS A 284 19.52 3.42 -2.95
C HIS A 284 18.55 2.26 -3.20
N GLY A 285 18.83 1.10 -2.59
CA GLY A 285 18.15 -0.16 -2.88
C GLY A 285 16.63 -0.13 -2.69
N ASN A 286 16.12 0.47 -1.60
CA ASN A 286 14.68 0.57 -1.37
C ASN A 286 13.97 1.39 -2.46
N ASN A 287 14.56 2.46 -2.95
CA ASN A 287 13.99 3.26 -4.03
C ASN A 287 13.92 2.47 -5.35
N MET A 288 14.94 1.66 -5.63
CA MET A 288 14.97 0.83 -6.85
C MET A 288 13.86 -0.22 -6.88
N VAL A 289 13.57 -0.83 -5.76
CA VAL A 289 12.54 -1.88 -5.69
C VAL A 289 11.15 -1.37 -5.31
N SER A 290 11.01 -0.08 -4.97
CA SER A 290 9.73 0.49 -4.50
C SER A 290 8.60 0.31 -5.51
N ALA A 291 8.88 0.48 -6.81
CA ALA A 291 7.90 0.28 -7.88
C ALA A 291 7.33 -1.15 -7.97
N VAL A 292 8.06 -2.13 -7.43
CA VAL A 292 7.61 -3.53 -7.33
C VAL A 292 7.03 -3.80 -5.94
N LYS A 293 7.71 -3.32 -4.89
CA LYS A 293 7.33 -3.53 -3.49
C LYS A 293 5.96 -2.91 -3.15
N GLU A 294 5.74 -1.66 -3.56
CA GLU A 294 4.53 -0.91 -3.21
C GLU A 294 3.24 -1.57 -3.73
N PRO A 295 3.07 -1.87 -5.02
CA PRO A 295 1.82 -2.45 -5.52
C PRO A 295 1.56 -3.86 -5.00
N ILE A 296 2.58 -4.58 -4.52
CA ILE A 296 2.44 -5.93 -3.98
C ILE A 296 2.07 -5.91 -2.50
N PHE A 297 2.86 -5.20 -1.67
CA PHE A 297 2.73 -5.28 -0.20
C PHE A 297 1.73 -4.29 0.39
N ARG A 298 1.45 -3.18 -0.29
CA ARG A 298 0.48 -2.19 0.19
C ARG A 298 -0.97 -2.71 0.17
N PRO A 299 -1.45 -3.43 -0.88
CA PRO A 299 -2.76 -4.06 -0.84
C PRO A 299 -2.92 -5.08 0.30
N LEU A 300 -1.84 -5.79 0.68
CA LEU A 300 -1.87 -6.72 1.81
C LEU A 300 -2.10 -5.97 3.13
N LEU A 301 -1.45 -4.81 3.30
CA LEU A 301 -1.66 -3.94 4.46
C LEU A 301 -3.13 -3.47 4.54
N TYR A 302 -3.68 -3.00 3.43
CA TYR A 302 -5.06 -2.50 3.44
C TYR A 302 -6.11 -3.59 3.60
N ALA A 303 -5.83 -4.80 3.15
CA ALA A 303 -6.67 -5.96 3.46
C ALA A 303 -6.65 -6.26 4.98
N ASN A 304 -5.49 -6.14 5.62
CA ASN A 304 -5.39 -6.23 7.08
C ASN A 304 -6.12 -5.08 7.78
N THR A 305 -5.99 -3.85 7.26
CA THR A 305 -6.71 -2.68 7.80
C THR A 305 -8.23 -2.88 7.70
N ALA A 306 -8.73 -3.36 6.57
CA ALA A 306 -10.14 -3.64 6.37
C ALA A 306 -10.66 -4.72 7.34
N ALA A 307 -9.92 -5.80 7.53
CA ALA A 307 -10.26 -6.84 8.50
C ALA A 307 -10.25 -6.28 9.94
N PHE A 308 -9.25 -5.49 10.30
CA PHE A 308 -9.14 -4.87 11.62
C PHE A 308 -10.30 -3.92 11.90
N THR A 309 -10.64 -3.04 10.96
CA THR A 309 -11.74 -2.07 11.12
C THR A 309 -13.12 -2.70 11.12
N SER A 310 -13.27 -3.89 10.52
CA SER A 310 -14.49 -4.69 10.62
C SER A 310 -14.61 -5.47 11.94
N GLY A 311 -13.63 -5.35 12.84
CA GLY A 311 -13.62 -6.03 14.14
C GLY A 311 -13.10 -7.46 14.12
N ALA A 312 -12.37 -7.87 13.09
CA ALA A 312 -11.79 -9.20 13.02
C ALA A 312 -10.80 -9.45 14.16
N ALA A 313 -10.82 -10.65 14.72
CA ALA A 313 -9.83 -11.05 15.72
C ALA A 313 -8.43 -11.15 15.06
N GLN A 314 -7.36 -10.97 15.85
CA GLN A 314 -5.98 -10.96 15.36
C GLN A 314 -5.60 -12.21 14.54
N LYS A 315 -6.13 -13.38 14.91
CA LYS A 315 -5.92 -14.64 14.17
C LYS A 315 -6.53 -14.61 12.76
N ASP A 316 -7.66 -13.87 12.61
CA ASP A 316 -8.46 -13.81 11.38
C ASP A 316 -8.01 -12.69 10.43
N ILE A 317 -7.05 -11.85 10.84
CA ILE A 317 -6.39 -10.88 9.95
C ILE A 317 -5.56 -11.66 8.92
N PRO A 318 -5.72 -11.39 7.60
CA PRO A 318 -5.28 -12.35 6.57
C PRO A 318 -3.76 -12.48 6.42
N TYR A 319 -3.01 -11.38 6.48
CA TYR A 319 -1.61 -11.39 6.04
C TYR A 319 -0.62 -11.08 7.18
N VAL A 320 0.43 -11.91 7.27
CA VAL A 320 1.59 -11.66 8.14
C VAL A 320 2.50 -10.61 7.50
N MET A 321 2.80 -10.78 6.20
CA MET A 321 3.68 -9.89 5.46
C MET A 321 2.87 -8.78 4.79
N ASN A 322 3.27 -7.53 5.01
CA ASN A 322 2.71 -6.36 4.34
C ASN A 322 3.72 -5.20 4.40
N LEU A 323 3.43 -4.10 3.72
CA LEU A 323 4.37 -2.99 3.57
C LEU A 323 4.90 -2.46 4.90
N THR A 324 4.03 -2.16 5.86
CA THR A 324 4.43 -1.59 7.16
C THR A 324 5.13 -2.64 8.05
N MET A 325 4.82 -3.92 7.90
CA MET A 325 5.59 -4.99 8.56
C MET A 325 7.05 -5.02 8.07
N LEU A 326 7.28 -4.81 6.77
CA LEU A 326 8.63 -4.70 6.22
C LEU A 326 9.37 -3.49 6.81
N GLN A 327 8.70 -2.36 6.95
CA GLN A 327 9.25 -1.17 7.60
C GLN A 327 9.56 -1.42 9.09
N MET A 328 8.62 -2.06 9.81
CA MET A 328 8.72 -2.33 11.23
C MET A 328 9.92 -3.23 11.59
N PHE A 329 10.28 -4.18 10.74
CA PHE A 329 11.30 -5.18 11.05
C PHE A 329 12.53 -5.17 10.14
N GLY A 330 12.48 -4.48 9.01
CA GLY A 330 13.56 -4.44 8.02
C GLY A 330 14.12 -3.06 7.70
N GLU A 331 13.39 -1.99 8.03
CA GLU A 331 13.76 -0.63 7.59
C GLU A 331 13.81 0.38 8.75
N PHE A 332 13.63 -0.03 9.98
CA PHE A 332 13.71 0.89 11.12
C PHE A 332 15.18 1.30 11.39
N GLY A 333 15.35 2.56 11.76
CA GLY A 333 16.68 3.18 11.81
C GLY A 333 17.31 3.38 10.42
N GLY A 334 16.52 3.19 9.35
CA GLY A 334 16.90 3.22 7.94
C GLY A 334 17.15 1.83 7.35
N SER A 335 17.42 1.79 6.04
CA SER A 335 17.70 0.55 5.33
C SER A 335 18.82 -0.24 5.99
N GLY A 336 18.56 -1.50 6.36
CA GLY A 336 19.55 -2.35 7.02
C GLY A 336 19.45 -2.37 8.54
N VAL A 337 18.44 -1.74 9.14
CA VAL A 337 18.25 -1.71 10.61
C VAL A 337 19.43 -1.06 11.34
N THR A 338 19.93 0.03 10.76
CA THR A 338 21.20 0.67 11.15
C THR A 338 21.17 1.34 12.51
N ILE A 339 20.00 1.55 13.13
CA ILE A 339 19.94 2.00 14.53
C ILE A 339 20.68 1.05 15.47
N GLY A 340 20.66 -0.26 15.19
CA GLY A 340 21.44 -1.25 15.94
C GLY A 340 22.94 -1.09 15.77
N LEU A 341 23.40 -0.71 14.56
CA LEU A 341 24.81 -0.38 14.31
C LEU A 341 25.21 0.90 15.06
N VAL A 342 24.38 1.94 15.03
CA VAL A 342 24.64 3.19 15.78
C VAL A 342 24.79 2.89 17.27
N ILE A 343 23.88 2.12 17.85
CA ILE A 343 23.94 1.72 19.27
C ILE A 343 25.19 0.86 19.54
N ALA A 344 25.52 -0.10 18.67
CA ALA A 344 26.70 -0.95 18.82
C ALA A 344 27.98 -0.11 18.80
N ILE A 345 28.11 0.86 17.90
CA ILE A 345 29.27 1.78 17.84
C ILE A 345 29.37 2.61 19.11
N LEU A 346 28.28 3.22 19.56
CA LEU A 346 28.30 4.05 20.76
C LEU A 346 28.71 3.29 22.02
N ILE A 347 28.37 1.99 22.11
CA ILE A 347 28.68 1.15 23.27
C ILE A 347 30.06 0.50 23.15
N PHE A 348 30.41 -0.08 22.01
CA PHE A 348 31.54 -1.02 21.88
C PHE A 348 32.74 -0.44 21.10
N SER A 349 32.55 0.60 20.26
CA SER A 349 33.66 1.18 19.50
C SER A 349 34.63 1.92 20.40
N LYS A 350 35.93 1.72 20.15
CA LYS A 350 37.04 2.45 20.78
C LYS A 350 37.54 3.60 19.89
N ARG A 351 37.11 3.67 18.64
CA ARG A 351 37.57 4.67 17.67
C ARG A 351 36.72 5.93 17.77
N GLU A 352 37.38 7.08 17.88
CA GLU A 352 36.73 8.36 18.04
C GLU A 352 35.99 8.82 16.77
N ASP A 353 36.56 8.51 15.59
CA ASP A 353 35.92 8.75 14.29
C ASP A 353 34.59 8.00 14.13
N ASN A 354 34.56 6.69 14.42
CA ASN A 354 33.35 5.89 14.39
C ASN A 354 32.29 6.43 15.37
N ARG A 355 32.70 6.76 16.61
CA ARG A 355 31.78 7.31 17.63
C ARG A 355 31.21 8.67 17.23
N THR A 356 31.99 9.51 16.57
CA THR A 356 31.56 10.80 16.06
C THR A 356 30.50 10.62 14.99
N ILE A 357 30.74 9.76 13.99
CA ILE A 357 29.77 9.45 12.93
C ILE A 357 28.49 8.87 13.54
N ALA A 358 28.59 7.91 14.47
CA ALA A 358 27.43 7.34 15.16
C ALA A 358 26.66 8.42 15.92
N GLY A 359 27.34 9.33 16.61
CA GLY A 359 26.73 10.43 17.37
C GLY A 359 25.85 11.33 16.51
N ILE A 360 26.36 11.78 15.36
CA ILE A 360 25.59 12.61 14.42
C ILE A 360 24.46 11.83 13.72
N SER A 361 24.56 10.50 13.67
CA SER A 361 23.56 9.61 13.04
C SER A 361 22.43 9.21 13.98
N VAL A 362 22.48 9.51 15.29
CA VAL A 362 21.43 9.14 16.25
C VAL A 362 20.09 9.79 15.88
N VAL A 363 20.10 11.11 15.68
CA VAL A 363 18.84 11.84 15.41
C VAL A 363 18.26 11.46 14.06
N PRO A 364 18.98 11.47 12.94
CA PRO A 364 18.45 10.95 11.67
C PRO A 364 17.98 9.49 11.80
N GLY A 365 18.74 8.62 12.43
CA GLY A 365 18.40 7.22 12.64
C GLY A 365 17.11 6.98 13.41
N LEU A 366 16.75 7.84 14.36
CA LEU A 366 15.46 7.81 15.05
C LEU A 366 14.29 8.09 14.10
N PHE A 367 14.53 8.82 13.02
CA PHE A 367 13.55 9.08 11.96
C PHE A 367 13.74 8.18 10.74
N ASN A 368 14.45 7.06 10.90
CA ASN A 368 14.72 6.05 9.88
C ASN A 368 15.53 6.57 8.67
N ILE A 369 16.34 7.62 8.88
CA ILE A 369 17.22 8.23 7.89
C ILE A 369 18.66 7.79 8.22
N ASN A 370 19.34 7.13 7.31
CA ASN A 370 20.64 6.50 7.60
C ASN A 370 21.71 6.67 6.52
N GLU A 371 21.57 7.65 5.63
CA GLU A 371 22.53 7.88 4.54
C GLU A 371 23.97 8.10 5.05
N THR A 372 24.13 8.55 6.28
CA THR A 372 25.43 8.70 6.94
C THR A 372 26.08 7.38 7.38
N MET A 373 25.28 6.29 7.46
CA MET A 373 25.69 4.99 8.00
C MET A 373 25.53 3.84 7.01
N THR A 374 25.14 4.14 5.78
CA THR A 374 24.68 3.13 4.84
C THR A 374 25.81 2.37 4.19
N PHE A 375 26.28 1.30 4.82
CA PHE A 375 27.00 0.23 4.13
C PHE A 375 26.93 -1.02 5.01
N GLY A 376 25.92 -1.92 4.79
CA GLY A 376 25.97 -2.97 5.66
C GLY A 376 25.14 -4.21 5.61
N VAL A 377 25.03 -4.85 6.70
CA VAL A 377 24.49 -6.20 6.87
C VAL A 377 23.02 -6.25 6.44
N PRO A 378 22.61 -7.29 5.69
CA PRO A 378 21.23 -7.44 5.22
C PRO A 378 20.24 -7.47 6.39
N PRO A 379 19.11 -6.78 6.30
CA PRO A 379 18.03 -6.81 7.29
C PRO A 379 17.23 -8.14 7.27
N VAL A 380 17.76 -9.15 6.60
CA VAL A 380 17.09 -10.46 6.41
C VAL A 380 16.84 -11.14 7.75
N VAL A 381 17.81 -11.11 8.65
CA VAL A 381 17.69 -11.81 9.95
C VAL A 381 16.59 -11.16 10.80
N THR A 382 16.54 -9.83 10.86
CA THR A 382 15.53 -9.09 11.62
C THR A 382 14.13 -9.29 11.06
N LEU A 383 14.00 -9.38 9.74
CA LEU A 383 12.74 -9.70 9.06
C LEU A 383 12.27 -11.13 9.34
N VAL A 384 13.19 -12.11 9.31
CA VAL A 384 12.87 -13.50 9.64
C VAL A 384 12.37 -13.60 11.10
N VAL A 385 13.07 -12.96 12.03
CA VAL A 385 12.63 -12.93 13.43
C VAL A 385 11.30 -12.19 13.58
N GLY A 386 11.12 -11.04 12.92
CA GLY A 386 9.84 -10.34 12.88
C GLY A 386 8.70 -11.20 12.33
N TYR A 387 8.95 -11.94 11.25
CA TYR A 387 7.99 -12.89 10.70
C TYR A 387 7.61 -13.99 11.72
N LEU A 388 8.58 -14.55 12.42
CA LEU A 388 8.32 -15.57 13.44
C LEU A 388 7.54 -15.00 14.63
N LEU A 389 7.88 -13.80 15.09
CA LEU A 389 7.13 -13.12 16.16
C LEU A 389 5.66 -12.88 15.78
N VAL A 390 5.40 -12.46 14.54
CA VAL A 390 4.02 -12.23 14.07
C VAL A 390 3.30 -13.55 13.80
N SER A 391 3.96 -14.53 13.19
CA SER A 391 3.38 -15.85 12.89
C SER A 391 3.05 -16.66 14.13
N SER A 392 3.85 -16.53 15.20
CA SER A 392 3.59 -17.19 16.50
C SER A 392 2.45 -16.52 17.28
N GLY A 393 2.00 -15.34 16.86
CA GLY A 393 1.00 -14.55 17.60
C GLY A 393 1.58 -13.75 18.78
N PHE A 394 2.90 -13.79 19.02
CA PHE A 394 3.55 -12.96 20.04
C PHE A 394 3.45 -11.46 19.66
N CYS A 395 3.79 -11.12 18.42
CA CYS A 395 3.53 -9.80 17.86
C CYS A 395 2.18 -9.79 17.13
N PRO A 396 1.29 -8.85 17.43
CA PRO A 396 0.07 -8.69 16.65
C PRO A 396 0.38 -8.40 15.17
N LYS A 397 -0.47 -8.86 14.28
CA LYS A 397 -0.33 -8.53 12.85
C LYS A 397 -0.42 -7.03 12.64
N VAL A 398 0.38 -6.52 11.71
CA VAL A 398 0.41 -5.11 11.33
C VAL A 398 -0.84 -4.79 10.51
N VAL A 399 -1.56 -3.77 10.93
CA VAL A 399 -2.90 -3.42 10.41
C VAL A 399 -3.02 -1.97 9.96
N LEU A 400 -2.05 -1.11 10.30
CA LEU A 400 -2.09 0.31 9.97
C LEU A 400 -0.83 0.76 9.23
N GLU A 401 -1.03 1.65 8.26
CA GLU A 401 0.05 2.43 7.71
C GLU A 401 0.39 3.58 8.66
N VAL A 402 1.67 3.75 8.94
CA VAL A 402 2.19 4.88 9.68
C VAL A 402 3.33 5.51 8.86
N PRO A 403 3.64 6.79 9.05
CA PRO A 403 4.78 7.39 8.36
C PRO A 403 6.04 6.55 8.56
N TRP A 404 6.76 6.27 7.47
CA TRP A 404 8.01 5.50 7.55
C TRP A 404 9.07 6.17 8.42
N THR A 405 8.97 7.51 8.61
CA THR A 405 9.80 8.31 9.51
C THR A 405 9.41 8.19 10.98
N MET A 406 8.38 7.39 11.32
CA MET A 406 7.97 7.22 12.72
C MET A 406 9.10 6.56 13.51
N PRO A 407 9.49 7.13 14.68
CA PRO A 407 10.51 6.53 15.53
C PRO A 407 10.21 5.06 15.88
N PRO A 408 11.26 4.21 15.91
CA PRO A 408 11.11 2.83 16.37
C PRO A 408 10.42 2.75 17.73
N VAL A 409 9.76 1.63 18.03
CA VAL A 409 8.90 1.38 19.19
C VAL A 409 7.53 2.04 19.06
N PHE A 410 7.45 3.35 18.76
CA PHE A 410 6.18 4.00 18.43
C PHE A 410 5.59 3.45 17.15
N LEU A 411 6.43 3.23 16.12
CA LEU A 411 6.01 2.56 14.89
C LEU A 411 5.37 1.19 15.22
N GLY A 412 6.05 0.34 16.00
CA GLY A 412 5.55 -0.98 16.37
C GLY A 412 4.24 -0.94 17.16
N PHE A 413 4.08 0.03 18.05
CA PHE A 413 2.85 0.24 18.80
C PHE A 413 1.69 0.66 17.88
N LEU A 414 1.88 1.70 17.10
CA LEU A 414 0.82 2.29 16.28
C LEU A 414 0.40 1.37 15.13
N CYS A 415 1.36 0.77 14.40
CA CYS A 415 1.04 -0.04 13.23
C CYS A 415 0.33 -1.36 13.57
N THR A 416 0.44 -1.83 14.81
CA THR A 416 -0.29 -3.00 15.33
C THR A 416 -1.66 -2.65 15.93
N GLY A 417 -2.17 -1.43 15.70
CA GLY A 417 -3.45 -0.97 16.22
C GLY A 417 -3.40 -0.65 17.73
N GLY A 418 -2.29 -0.06 18.20
CA GLY A 418 -2.12 0.35 19.60
C GLY A 418 -1.84 -0.83 20.56
N LYS A 419 -1.28 -1.94 20.07
CA LYS A 419 -0.94 -3.08 20.90
C LYS A 419 0.48 -3.00 21.42
N LEU A 420 0.64 -3.07 22.76
CA LEU A 420 1.95 -2.96 23.42
C LEU A 420 2.95 -4.02 22.93
N MET A 421 2.48 -5.22 22.61
CA MET A 421 3.34 -6.29 22.11
C MET A 421 3.98 -5.97 20.76
N GLY A 422 3.41 -5.06 19.96
CA GLY A 422 4.06 -4.51 18.76
C GLY A 422 5.33 -3.72 19.11
N ALA A 423 5.24 -2.83 20.11
CA ALA A 423 6.39 -2.08 20.62
C ALA A 423 7.47 -3.02 21.21
N VAL A 424 7.05 -3.99 22.04
CA VAL A 424 7.97 -4.99 22.63
C VAL A 424 8.68 -5.80 21.55
N SER A 425 7.97 -6.23 20.51
CA SER A 425 8.56 -6.98 19.42
C SER A 425 9.63 -6.15 18.66
N GLN A 426 9.39 -4.86 18.48
CA GLN A 426 10.38 -3.99 17.86
C GLN A 426 11.61 -3.77 18.74
N LEU A 427 11.44 -3.63 20.07
CA LEU A 427 12.57 -3.58 21.02
C LEU A 427 13.41 -4.87 20.96
N ILE A 428 12.79 -6.05 20.88
CA ILE A 428 13.50 -7.32 20.74
C ILE A 428 14.36 -7.30 19.49
N VAL A 429 13.82 -6.84 18.37
CA VAL A 429 14.54 -6.83 17.09
C VAL A 429 15.62 -5.74 17.06
N ILE A 430 15.43 -4.61 17.76
CA ILE A 430 16.50 -3.62 17.96
C ILE A 430 17.67 -4.25 18.74
N ALA A 431 17.39 -4.89 19.86
CA ALA A 431 18.42 -5.56 20.63
C ALA A 431 19.15 -6.64 19.82
N LEU A 432 18.41 -7.42 19.05
CA LEU A 432 18.99 -8.41 18.12
C LEU A 432 19.91 -7.76 17.11
N SER A 433 19.53 -6.63 16.53
CA SER A 433 20.35 -5.93 15.54
C SER A 433 21.69 -5.46 16.15
N VAL A 434 21.68 -4.96 17.39
CA VAL A 434 22.91 -4.61 18.13
C VAL A 434 23.83 -5.85 18.26
N VAL A 435 23.27 -6.97 18.66
CA VAL A 435 24.04 -8.23 18.80
C VAL A 435 24.64 -8.68 17.46
N ILE A 436 23.89 -8.55 16.36
CA ILE A 436 24.36 -8.91 15.02
C ILE A 436 25.49 -7.99 14.57
N TYR A 437 25.35 -6.67 14.74
CA TYR A 437 26.35 -5.71 14.27
C TYR A 437 27.65 -5.73 15.06
N THR A 438 27.60 -6.01 16.36
CA THR A 438 28.78 -5.93 17.26
C THR A 438 29.99 -6.75 16.80
N PRO A 439 29.87 -8.05 16.44
CA PRO A 439 31.03 -8.81 15.98
C PRO A 439 31.65 -8.29 14.68
N PHE A 440 30.84 -7.79 13.77
CA PHE A 440 31.34 -7.17 12.52
C PHE A 440 32.08 -5.87 12.81
N LEU A 441 31.55 -5.01 13.69
CA LEU A 441 32.22 -3.79 14.13
C LEU A 441 33.60 -4.09 14.75
N ILE A 442 33.65 -5.04 15.67
CA ILE A 442 34.91 -5.43 16.33
C ILE A 442 35.91 -5.98 15.31
N ALA A 443 35.46 -6.83 14.38
CA ALA A 443 36.32 -7.39 13.33
C ALA A 443 36.84 -6.28 12.40
N TYR A 444 36.02 -5.33 12.02
CA TYR A 444 36.39 -4.19 11.19
C TYR A 444 37.44 -3.27 11.88
N GLU A 445 37.23 -2.94 13.14
CA GLU A 445 38.18 -2.12 13.90
C GLU A 445 39.53 -2.82 14.08
N LYS A 446 39.54 -4.13 14.32
CA LYS A 446 40.78 -4.92 14.37
C LYS A 446 41.50 -4.93 13.02
N TYR A 447 40.76 -5.02 11.92
CA TYR A 447 41.35 -4.98 10.59
C TYR A 447 42.01 -3.62 10.30
N GLN A 448 41.30 -2.53 10.61
CA GLN A 448 41.86 -1.18 10.43
C GLN A 448 43.08 -0.90 11.32
N ALA A 449 43.07 -1.37 12.58
CA ALA A 449 44.22 -1.21 13.46
C ALA A 449 45.48 -1.90 12.90
N LYS A 450 45.32 -3.09 12.30
CA LYS A 450 46.44 -3.80 11.64
C LYS A 450 46.94 -3.07 10.39
N GLN A 451 46.12 -2.40 9.66
CA GLN A 451 46.52 -1.60 8.49
C GLN A 451 47.34 -0.37 8.92
N SER A 452 46.88 0.37 9.95
CA SER A 452 47.60 1.54 10.48
C SER A 452 48.90 1.18 11.22
N GLU A 453 49.12 -0.08 11.62
CA GLU A 453 50.39 -0.53 12.14
C GLU A 453 51.38 -0.97 11.03
N ALA A 454 50.89 -1.20 9.81
CA ALA A 454 51.65 -1.64 8.66
C ALA A 454 52.11 -0.52 7.72
N GLU A 455 51.51 0.66 7.87
CA GLU A 455 51.93 1.93 7.26
C GLU A 455 52.87 2.72 8.18
#